data_5aaec0384ac29c80429503df8ab11e4c
#
_entry.id   5aaec0384ac29c80429503df8ab11e4c
#
_cell.length_a   1.000
_cell.length_b   1.000
_cell.length_c   1.000
_cell.angle_alpha   90.00
_cell.angle_beta   90.00
_cell.angle_gamma   90.00
#
_symmetry.space_group_name_H-M   'P 1'
#
loop_
_entity.id
_entity.type
_entity.pdbx_description
1 polymer ?
#
loop_
_entity_poly.entity_id
_entity_poly.type
_entity_poly.pdbx_seq_one_letter_code
_entity_poly.pdbx_strand_id
1 'polypeptide(L)'
;MEEIFISILNLISNEIPQLSLVDEDYGQLETSEDTYPVTFPCALIGNMEADWEEIGMGTQKGIVTLTTRLAIDCYEDTHIGSGTTEKVAERLRLANQLYTTLQCSRHSDDMGPMFRTKTKCYSLPGMIKVYEYVFQFELHDDSAAKD
;
A
#
# COMPACT_ATOMS: atom_id res chain seq x y z
N MET A 1 -13.54 -9.44 2.68
CA MET A 1 -12.72 -8.23 2.39
C MET A 1 -12.14 -7.60 3.66
N GLU A 2 -12.93 -7.47 4.70
CA GLU A 2 -12.48 -6.92 5.98
C GLU A 2 -11.26 -7.65 6.55
N GLU A 3 -11.33 -8.97 6.62
CA GLU A 3 -10.23 -9.82 7.12
C GLU A 3 -8.94 -9.59 6.33
N ILE A 4 -9.05 -9.52 5.00
CA ILE A 4 -7.91 -9.31 4.11
C ILE A 4 -7.26 -7.96 4.40
N PHE A 5 -8.07 -6.91 4.49
CA PHE A 5 -7.56 -5.55 4.70
C PHE A 5 -6.83 -5.42 6.05
N ILE A 6 -7.44 -5.91 7.11
CA ILE A 6 -6.84 -5.87 8.45
C ILE A 6 -5.56 -6.71 8.51
N SER A 7 -5.55 -7.87 7.84
CA SER A 7 -4.36 -8.71 7.76
C SER A 7 -3.19 -8.01 7.07
N ILE A 8 -3.49 -7.28 5.98
CA ILE A 8 -2.47 -6.49 5.27
C ILE A 8 -1.88 -5.41 6.19
N LEU A 9 -2.72 -4.66 6.89
CA LEU A 9 -2.26 -3.63 7.82
C LEU A 9 -1.36 -4.22 8.90
N ASN A 10 -1.77 -5.34 9.49
CA ASN A 10 -1.00 -6.00 10.54
C ASN A 10 0.33 -6.54 10.02
N LEU A 11 0.35 -7.12 8.83
CA LEU A 11 1.59 -7.63 8.23
C LEU A 11 2.60 -6.51 8.05
N ILE A 12 2.16 -5.39 7.48
CA ILE A 12 3.04 -4.23 7.25
C ILE A 12 3.57 -3.69 8.58
N SER A 13 2.70 -3.52 9.57
CA SER A 13 3.08 -2.99 10.87
C SER A 13 4.09 -3.89 11.58
N ASN A 14 3.91 -5.21 11.50
CA ASN A 14 4.78 -6.17 12.15
C ASN A 14 6.14 -6.31 11.46
N GLU A 15 6.15 -6.30 10.12
CA GLU A 15 7.36 -6.54 9.34
C GLU A 15 8.20 -5.29 9.12
N ILE A 16 7.59 -4.09 9.22
CA ILE A 16 8.27 -2.82 8.96
C ILE A 16 8.12 -1.89 10.18
N PRO A 17 8.84 -2.18 11.27
CA PRO A 17 8.71 -1.37 12.50
C PRO A 17 9.22 0.05 12.36
N GLN A 18 9.95 0.38 11.29
CA GLN A 18 10.43 1.74 11.00
C GLN A 18 9.29 2.69 10.66
N LEU A 19 8.13 2.17 10.23
CA LEU A 19 6.98 3.01 9.88
C LEU A 19 6.38 3.63 11.13
N SER A 20 6.18 4.94 11.06
CA SER A 20 5.56 5.72 12.13
C SER A 20 4.04 5.56 12.17
N LEU A 21 3.44 5.25 11.02
CA LEU A 21 1.99 5.08 10.86
C LEU A 21 1.70 4.06 9.77
N VAL A 22 0.78 3.15 10.04
CA VAL A 22 0.19 2.25 9.04
C VAL A 22 -1.31 2.39 9.16
N ASP A 23 -1.98 2.84 8.11
CA ASP A 23 -3.39 3.21 8.18
C ASP A 23 -4.09 2.98 6.85
N GLU A 24 -5.42 3.01 6.88
CA GLU A 24 -6.24 3.08 5.69
C GLU A 24 -6.00 4.41 4.99
N ASP A 25 -5.93 4.38 3.66
CA ASP A 25 -5.84 5.60 2.85
C ASP A 25 -7.24 6.16 2.64
N TYR A 26 -7.55 7.28 3.30
CA TYR A 26 -8.81 8.00 3.12
C TYR A 26 -8.58 9.43 2.60
N GLY A 27 -7.39 9.70 2.01
CA GLY A 27 -7.08 10.99 1.41
C GLY A 27 -6.23 11.90 2.29
N GLN A 28 -5.51 11.37 3.27
CA GLN A 28 -4.68 12.16 4.19
C GLN A 28 -3.60 12.97 3.45
N LEU A 29 -3.12 12.46 2.31
CA LEU A 29 -2.09 13.12 1.53
C LEU A 29 -2.63 14.16 0.54
N GLU A 30 -3.96 14.20 0.35
CA GLU A 30 -4.64 15.14 -0.54
C GLU A 30 -5.22 16.34 0.20
N THR A 31 -4.74 16.62 1.40
CA THR A 31 -5.21 17.74 2.21
C THR A 31 -4.81 19.08 1.61
N SER A 32 -5.66 20.10 1.82
CA SER A 32 -5.34 21.49 1.53
C SER A 32 -4.76 22.21 2.76
N GLU A 33 -4.62 21.51 3.87
CA GLU A 33 -4.02 22.03 5.10
C GLU A 33 -2.51 22.25 4.92
N ASP A 34 -1.92 23.09 5.78
CA ASP A 34 -0.47 23.34 5.76
C ASP A 34 0.34 22.11 6.18
N THR A 35 -0.26 21.23 6.97
CA THR A 35 0.37 20.00 7.45
C THR A 35 -0.50 18.80 7.13
N TYR A 36 0.14 17.67 6.83
CA TYR A 36 -0.56 16.42 6.59
C TYR A 36 -0.98 15.78 7.93
N PRO A 37 -2.18 15.20 8.00
CA PRO A 37 -2.63 14.52 9.24
C PRO A 37 -2.03 13.13 9.39
N VAL A 38 -0.74 13.00 9.17
CA VAL A 38 0.01 11.74 9.30
C VAL A 38 1.38 12.03 9.91
N THR A 39 2.00 10.99 10.43
CA THR A 39 3.41 11.03 10.83
C THR A 39 4.22 10.24 9.80
N PHE A 40 5.43 10.69 9.50
CA PHE A 40 6.29 10.07 8.48
C PHE A 40 7.40 9.23 9.13
N PRO A 41 7.86 8.16 8.49
CA PRO A 41 7.29 7.57 7.28
C PRO A 41 5.98 6.84 7.57
N CYS A 42 5.06 6.88 6.61
CA CYS A 42 3.78 6.21 6.77
C CYS A 42 3.47 5.33 5.56
N ALA A 43 2.70 4.27 5.79
CA ALA A 43 2.13 3.44 4.75
C ALA A 43 0.62 3.57 4.80
N LEU A 44 0.02 3.97 3.70
CA LEU A 44 -1.42 4.13 3.55
C LEU A 44 -1.91 3.12 2.52
N ILE A 45 -2.91 2.34 2.91
CA ILE A 45 -3.41 1.22 2.13
C ILE A 45 -4.87 1.50 1.77
N GLY A 46 -5.18 1.46 0.48
CA GLY A 46 -6.57 1.74 0.10
C GLY A 46 -6.76 1.79 -1.40
N ASN A 47 -7.81 2.51 -1.78
CA ASN A 47 -8.22 2.67 -3.17
C ASN A 47 -8.39 1.31 -3.85
N MET A 48 -9.13 0.41 -3.17
CA MET A 48 -9.44 -0.89 -3.73
C MET A 48 -10.49 -0.77 -4.81
N GLU A 49 -10.24 -1.46 -5.92
CA GLU A 49 -11.20 -1.64 -7.00
C GLU A 49 -11.31 -3.13 -7.30
N ALA A 50 -12.48 -3.58 -7.68
CA ALA A 50 -12.69 -4.98 -8.02
C ALA A 50 -13.65 -5.11 -9.19
N ASP A 51 -13.28 -5.97 -10.14
CA ASP A 51 -14.16 -6.39 -11.23
C ASP A 51 -14.63 -7.80 -10.92
N TRP A 52 -15.94 -8.02 -10.95
CA TRP A 52 -16.56 -9.25 -10.50
C TRP A 52 -17.20 -10.02 -11.64
N GLU A 53 -17.11 -11.35 -11.54
CA GLU A 53 -17.77 -12.29 -12.45
C GLU A 53 -18.61 -13.25 -11.63
N GLU A 54 -19.90 -13.41 -12.01
CA GLU A 54 -20.80 -14.37 -11.40
C GLU A 54 -20.42 -15.78 -11.82
N ILE A 55 -20.20 -16.65 -10.83
CA ILE A 55 -19.84 -18.05 -11.11
C ILE A 55 -20.88 -19.05 -10.61
N GLY A 56 -21.99 -18.57 -10.09
CA GLY A 56 -23.15 -19.39 -9.78
C GLY A 56 -23.79 -19.09 -8.44
N MET A 57 -25.10 -18.89 -8.43
CA MET A 57 -25.93 -18.77 -7.23
C MET A 57 -25.46 -17.75 -6.23
N GLY A 58 -24.96 -16.58 -6.72
CA GLY A 58 -24.49 -15.50 -5.87
C GLY A 58 -23.03 -15.58 -5.47
N THR A 59 -22.33 -16.63 -5.86
CA THR A 59 -20.89 -16.72 -5.67
C THR A 59 -20.19 -15.99 -6.81
N GLN A 60 -19.21 -15.15 -6.49
CA GLN A 60 -18.50 -14.36 -7.49
C GLN A 60 -16.99 -14.55 -7.37
N LYS A 61 -16.33 -14.39 -8.51
CA LYS A 61 -14.88 -14.30 -8.59
C LYS A 61 -14.50 -12.87 -8.98
N GLY A 62 -13.62 -12.25 -8.22
CA GLY A 62 -13.17 -10.88 -8.46
C GLY A 62 -11.70 -10.81 -8.79
N ILE A 63 -11.34 -9.81 -9.58
CA ILE A 63 -9.97 -9.35 -9.72
C ILE A 63 -9.89 -8.03 -8.97
N VAL A 64 -9.14 -8.01 -7.88
CA VAL A 64 -9.04 -6.87 -6.97
C VAL A 64 -7.71 -6.18 -7.20
N THR A 65 -7.75 -4.85 -7.32
CA THR A 65 -6.55 -4.00 -7.29
C THR A 65 -6.55 -3.20 -5.99
N LEU A 66 -5.37 -3.11 -5.39
CA LEU A 66 -5.15 -2.41 -4.13
C LEU A 66 -3.97 -1.48 -4.30
N THR A 67 -4.13 -0.21 -3.95
CA THR A 67 -3.05 0.77 -4.03
C THR A 67 -2.44 0.97 -2.65
N THR A 68 -1.12 0.89 -2.58
CA THR A 68 -0.35 1.16 -1.37
C THR A 68 0.53 2.38 -1.60
N ARG A 69 0.58 3.28 -0.65
CA ARG A 69 1.43 4.47 -0.72
C ARG A 69 2.34 4.54 0.50
N LEU A 70 3.63 4.60 0.24
CA LEU A 70 4.64 4.89 1.27
C LEU A 70 5.03 6.35 1.10
N ALA A 71 4.81 7.15 2.14
CA ALA A 71 5.16 8.57 2.13
C ALA A 71 6.27 8.85 3.14
N ILE A 72 7.28 9.58 2.69
CA ILE A 72 8.48 9.88 3.48
C ILE A 72 8.77 11.37 3.38
N ASP A 73 9.05 12.00 4.49
CA ASP A 73 9.53 13.39 4.52
C ASP A 73 11.00 13.45 4.10
N CYS A 74 11.34 14.44 3.26
CA CYS A 74 12.64 14.54 2.61
C CYS A 74 13.27 15.90 2.87
N TYR A 75 13.59 16.20 4.13
CA TYR A 75 14.14 17.48 4.51
C TYR A 75 15.65 17.58 4.36
N GLU A 76 16.34 16.47 4.10
CA GLU A 76 17.79 16.44 3.98
C GLU A 76 18.22 16.62 2.53
N ASP A 77 19.33 17.31 2.37
CA ASP A 77 19.97 17.52 1.08
C ASP A 77 20.61 16.21 0.61
N THR A 78 20.30 15.78 -0.61
CA THR A 78 20.72 14.46 -1.11
C THR A 78 21.44 14.49 -2.47
N HIS A 79 21.79 15.69 -2.98
CA HIS A 79 22.53 15.77 -4.22
C HIS A 79 23.95 15.18 -4.09
N ILE A 80 24.54 14.83 -5.19
CA ILE A 80 25.93 14.32 -5.20
C ILE A 80 26.84 15.37 -4.58
N GLY A 81 27.63 14.95 -3.57
CA GLY A 81 28.53 15.84 -2.83
C GLY A 81 27.92 16.46 -1.57
N SER A 82 26.65 16.21 -1.28
CA SER A 82 26.00 16.72 -0.08
C SER A 82 26.46 16.03 1.21
N GLY A 83 26.99 14.81 1.11
CA GLY A 83 27.34 14.00 2.28
C GLY A 83 26.17 13.16 2.81
N THR A 84 24.95 13.36 2.28
CA THR A 84 23.74 12.64 2.72
C THR A 84 23.05 11.91 1.58
N THR A 85 23.77 11.64 0.48
CA THR A 85 23.23 10.94 -0.70
C THR A 85 22.67 9.56 -0.35
N GLU A 86 23.19 8.90 0.68
CA GLU A 86 22.70 7.59 1.14
C GLU A 86 21.25 7.63 1.62
N LYS A 87 20.70 8.81 1.91
CA LYS A 87 19.27 8.94 2.26
C LYS A 87 18.37 8.51 1.13
N VAL A 88 18.78 8.73 -0.13
CA VAL A 88 18.05 8.22 -1.29
C VAL A 88 17.98 6.69 -1.25
N ALA A 89 19.11 6.05 -0.97
CA ALA A 89 19.19 4.60 -0.88
C ALA A 89 18.34 4.06 0.29
N GLU A 90 18.33 4.75 1.43
CA GLU A 90 17.50 4.36 2.58
C GLU A 90 16.02 4.38 2.24
N ARG A 91 15.56 5.44 1.56
CA ARG A 91 14.16 5.55 1.13
C ARG A 91 13.78 4.43 0.16
N LEU A 92 14.65 4.16 -0.81
CA LEU A 92 14.41 3.09 -1.80
C LEU A 92 14.42 1.71 -1.14
N ARG A 93 15.26 1.49 -0.13
CA ARG A 93 15.26 0.24 0.64
C ARG A 93 13.96 0.07 1.41
N LEU A 94 13.45 1.14 2.03
CA LEU A 94 12.19 1.09 2.74
C LEU A 94 11.02 0.79 1.78
N ALA A 95 11.02 1.45 0.62
CA ALA A 95 10.03 1.18 -0.42
C ALA A 95 10.09 -0.26 -0.91
N ASN A 96 11.31 -0.79 -1.11
CA ASN A 96 11.48 -2.18 -1.53
C ASN A 96 11.05 -3.15 -0.42
N GLN A 97 11.26 -2.79 0.84
CA GLN A 97 10.80 -3.60 1.97
C GLN A 97 9.28 -3.71 1.98
N LEU A 98 8.55 -2.62 1.71
CA LEU A 98 7.10 -2.66 1.57
C LEU A 98 6.68 -3.59 0.43
N TYR A 99 7.33 -3.47 -0.72
CA TYR A 99 7.06 -4.35 -1.85
C TYR A 99 7.30 -5.82 -1.49
N THR A 100 8.47 -6.16 -0.96
CA THR A 100 8.82 -7.56 -0.67
C THR A 100 7.95 -8.16 0.44
N THR A 101 7.48 -7.34 1.37
CA THR A 101 6.56 -7.78 2.41
C THR A 101 5.21 -8.22 1.84
N LEU A 102 4.71 -7.51 0.82
CA LEU A 102 3.40 -7.77 0.24
C LEU A 102 3.41 -8.73 -0.93
N GLN A 103 4.51 -8.79 -1.70
CA GLN A 103 4.58 -9.62 -2.90
C GLN A 103 4.38 -11.08 -2.55
N CYS A 104 3.48 -11.74 -3.26
CA CYS A 104 3.09 -13.14 -3.09
C CYS A 104 2.43 -13.46 -1.75
N SER A 105 2.06 -12.45 -0.95
CA SER A 105 1.37 -12.67 0.32
C SER A 105 -0.11 -13.03 0.09
N ARG A 106 -0.64 -13.87 0.98
CA ARG A 106 -2.05 -14.24 1.01
C ARG A 106 -2.60 -13.94 2.39
N HIS A 107 -3.81 -13.42 2.42
CA HIS A 107 -4.44 -12.94 3.66
C HIS A 107 -5.78 -13.62 3.94
N SER A 108 -6.16 -14.58 3.12
CA SER A 108 -7.37 -15.37 3.25
C SER A 108 -7.25 -16.62 2.39
N ASP A 109 -7.95 -17.68 2.74
CA ASP A 109 -8.04 -18.88 1.92
C ASP A 109 -8.81 -18.65 0.62
N ASP A 110 -9.62 -17.58 0.58
CA ASP A 110 -10.45 -17.24 -0.57
C ASP A 110 -9.73 -16.37 -1.60
N MET A 111 -8.48 -15.98 -1.33
CA MET A 111 -7.72 -15.11 -2.24
C MET A 111 -6.48 -15.82 -2.79
N GLY A 112 -6.11 -15.42 -3.99
CA GLY A 112 -4.81 -15.72 -4.56
C GLY A 112 -3.73 -14.80 -3.97
N PRO A 113 -2.46 -15.07 -4.28
CA PRO A 113 -1.37 -14.24 -3.81
C PRO A 113 -1.41 -12.85 -4.47
N MET A 114 -0.91 -11.86 -3.76
CA MET A 114 -0.81 -10.49 -4.26
C MET A 114 0.40 -10.34 -5.18
N PHE A 115 0.21 -9.64 -6.30
CA PHE A 115 1.29 -9.33 -7.23
C PHE A 115 1.30 -7.84 -7.53
N ARG A 116 2.47 -7.23 -7.48
CA ARG A 116 2.63 -5.84 -7.91
C ARG A 116 2.47 -5.75 -9.43
N THR A 117 1.58 -4.84 -9.86
CA THR A 117 1.33 -4.60 -11.29
C THR A 117 1.80 -3.22 -11.75
N LYS A 118 2.03 -2.29 -10.82
CA LYS A 118 2.43 -0.93 -11.17
C LYS A 118 3.23 -0.30 -10.03
N THR A 119 4.23 0.49 -10.41
CA THR A 119 5.02 1.32 -9.50
C THR A 119 4.98 2.76 -10.00
N LYS A 120 4.78 3.69 -9.08
CA LYS A 120 4.79 5.11 -9.38
C LYS A 120 5.48 5.86 -8.25
N CYS A 121 6.39 6.78 -8.58
CA CYS A 121 7.04 7.64 -7.59
C CYS A 121 6.73 9.08 -7.94
N TYR A 122 6.41 9.87 -6.94
CA TYR A 122 6.12 11.29 -7.13
C TYR A 122 6.37 12.07 -5.84
N SER A 123 6.34 13.38 -5.96
CA SER A 123 6.53 14.28 -4.81
C SER A 123 5.26 15.08 -4.55
N LEU A 124 5.03 15.37 -3.28
CA LEU A 124 3.94 16.23 -2.83
C LEU A 124 4.52 17.50 -2.21
N PRO A 125 3.72 18.59 -2.13
CA PRO A 125 4.12 19.80 -1.44
C PRO A 125 4.60 19.51 -0.01
N GLY A 126 5.56 20.29 0.49
CA GLY A 126 6.11 20.10 1.82
C GLY A 126 7.25 19.12 1.89
N MET A 127 7.91 18.85 0.76
CA MET A 127 9.07 17.95 0.69
C MET A 127 8.74 16.50 1.03
N ILE A 128 7.61 16.00 0.51
CA ILE A 128 7.16 14.63 0.74
C ILE A 128 7.40 13.82 -0.52
N LYS A 129 8.03 12.66 -0.38
CA LYS A 129 8.24 11.69 -1.45
C LYS A 129 7.28 10.52 -1.26
N VAL A 130 6.57 10.15 -2.34
CA VAL A 130 5.62 9.04 -2.29
C VAL A 130 6.08 7.93 -3.24
N TYR A 131 6.10 6.70 -2.73
CA TYR A 131 6.33 5.48 -3.49
C TYR A 131 5.02 4.71 -3.50
N GLU A 132 4.41 4.60 -4.67
CA GLU A 132 3.09 4.00 -4.83
C GLU A 132 3.20 2.68 -5.56
N TYR A 133 2.61 1.64 -4.99
CA TYR A 133 2.53 0.31 -5.61
C TYR A 133 1.08 -0.10 -5.75
N VAL A 134 0.72 -0.58 -6.93
CA VAL A 134 -0.58 -1.21 -7.15
C VAL A 134 -0.37 -2.72 -7.15
N PHE A 135 -1.11 -3.41 -6.30
CA PHE A 135 -1.14 -4.87 -6.23
C PHE A 135 -2.45 -5.39 -6.78
N GLN A 136 -2.41 -6.59 -7.30
CA GLN A 136 -3.58 -7.27 -7.83
C GLN A 136 -3.65 -8.67 -7.23
N PHE A 137 -4.86 -9.14 -6.95
CA PHE A 137 -5.09 -10.51 -6.52
C PHE A 137 -6.50 -10.97 -6.92
N GLU A 138 -6.67 -12.29 -7.02
CA GLU A 138 -7.99 -12.89 -7.23
C GLU A 138 -8.67 -13.09 -5.89
N LEU A 139 -9.98 -12.89 -5.87
CA LEU A 139 -10.80 -13.10 -4.68
C LEU A 139 -12.05 -13.88 -5.05
N HIS A 140 -12.32 -14.92 -4.27
CA HIS A 140 -13.53 -15.72 -4.35
C HIS A 140 -14.47 -15.23 -3.25
N ASP A 141 -15.64 -14.74 -3.62
CA ASP A 141 -16.61 -14.20 -2.69
C ASP A 141 -17.91 -14.97 -2.75
N ASP A 142 -18.20 -15.71 -1.70
CA ASP A 142 -19.42 -16.50 -1.55
C ASP A 142 -20.37 -15.92 -0.49
N SER A 143 -20.11 -14.69 -0.03
CA SER A 143 -20.89 -14.06 1.05
C SER A 143 -22.38 -13.92 0.71
N ALA A 144 -22.71 -13.82 -0.57
CA ALA A 144 -24.10 -13.72 -1.04
C ALA A 144 -24.61 -15.02 -1.69
N ALA A 145 -23.91 -16.15 -1.49
CA ALA A 145 -24.27 -17.41 -2.10
C ALA A 145 -25.67 -17.87 -1.69
N LYS A 146 -26.42 -18.41 -2.64
CA LYS A 146 -27.76 -18.95 -2.45
C LYS A 146 -27.75 -20.46 -2.64
N ASP A 147 -28.52 -21.14 -1.84
CA ASP A 147 -28.69 -22.60 -1.90
C ASP A 147 -29.57 -23.03 -3.07
#